data_073cc3eaed640bca731505478e9af0e5
#
_entry.id   073cc3eaed640bca731505478e9af0e5
#
_cell.length_a   1.000
_cell.length_b   1.000
_cell.length_c   1.000
_cell.angle_alpha   90.00
_cell.angle_beta   90.00
_cell.angle_gamma   90.00
#
_symmetry.space_group_name_H-M   'P 1'
#
loop_
_entity.id
_entity.type
_entity.pdbx_description
1 polymer ?
#
loop_
_entity_poly.entity_id
_entity_poly.type
_entity_poly.pdbx_seq_one_letter_code
_entity_poly.pdbx_strand_id
1 'polypeptide(L)'
;MKSFRVKFIGGLLLLAILILTCGLYGVYKFAKLVAGIYPMFMNMQYPMMVLCQAMVLGLIIALVFGLLALKNYGEDKVFDRKTLFNLQVVALSFIGIFLLSILAIIYTNFNLQGSITNLIFIGTGLVSMLVGQIFLLLCDMVKEGIDLKEENDLTIWGGPWEK
;
A
#
# COMPACT_ATOMS: atom_id res chain seq x y z
N MET A 1 -24.00 13.92 0.34
CA MET A 1 -22.62 14.30 -0.06
C MET A 1 -21.59 13.22 0.29
N LYS A 2 -21.62 12.59 1.49
CA LYS A 2 -20.69 11.51 1.90
C LYS A 2 -20.71 10.32 0.93
N SER A 3 -21.89 9.79 0.60
CA SER A 3 -22.06 8.64 -0.31
C SER A 3 -21.50 8.88 -1.72
N PHE A 4 -21.62 10.08 -2.27
CA PHE A 4 -21.07 10.42 -3.59
C PHE A 4 -19.54 10.40 -3.58
N ARG A 5 -18.91 11.01 -2.56
CA ARG A 5 -17.44 11.02 -2.43
C ARG A 5 -16.88 9.61 -2.27
N VAL A 6 -17.49 8.75 -1.45
CA VAL A 6 -17.08 7.37 -1.27
C VAL A 6 -17.14 6.59 -2.57
N LYS A 7 -18.23 6.72 -3.34
CA LYS A 7 -18.38 6.07 -4.65
C LYS A 7 -17.37 6.57 -5.67
N PHE A 8 -17.11 7.88 -5.69
CA PHE A 8 -16.15 8.49 -6.60
C PHE A 8 -14.72 8.02 -6.32
N ILE A 9 -14.29 8.07 -5.05
CA ILE A 9 -12.95 7.60 -4.64
C ILE A 9 -12.83 6.09 -4.88
N GLY A 10 -13.89 5.31 -4.59
CA GLY A 10 -13.92 3.88 -4.87
C GLY A 10 -13.74 3.55 -6.36
N GLY A 11 -14.38 4.32 -7.24
CA GLY A 11 -14.22 4.21 -8.70
C GLY A 11 -12.79 4.52 -9.15
N LEU A 12 -12.16 5.56 -8.59
CA LEU A 12 -10.75 5.89 -8.88
C LEU A 12 -9.79 4.79 -8.42
N LEU A 13 -10.03 4.20 -7.23
CA LEU A 13 -9.22 3.10 -6.73
C LEU A 13 -9.35 1.85 -7.60
N LEU A 14 -10.56 1.51 -8.05
CA LEU A 14 -10.79 0.39 -8.97
C LEU A 14 -10.07 0.61 -10.31
N LEU A 15 -10.16 1.82 -10.87
CA LEU A 15 -9.46 2.18 -12.08
C LEU A 15 -7.93 2.07 -11.91
N ALA A 16 -7.40 2.54 -10.78
CA ALA A 16 -5.97 2.41 -10.46
C ALA A 16 -5.53 0.94 -10.36
N ILE A 17 -6.32 0.07 -9.71
CA ILE A 17 -6.05 -1.37 -9.63
C ILE A 17 -6.00 -1.98 -11.03
N LEU A 18 -6.94 -1.62 -11.90
CA LEU A 18 -6.98 -2.11 -13.28
C LEU A 18 -5.73 -1.67 -14.07
N ILE A 19 -5.35 -0.40 -13.98
CA ILE A 19 -4.13 0.15 -14.62
C ILE A 19 -2.89 -0.58 -14.13
N LEU A 20 -2.75 -0.80 -12.80
CA LEU A 20 -1.60 -1.49 -12.22
C LEU A 20 -1.54 -2.97 -12.63
N THR A 21 -2.69 -3.63 -12.74
CA THR A 21 -2.76 -5.02 -13.22
C THR A 21 -2.28 -5.13 -14.66
N CYS A 22 -2.69 -4.20 -15.53
CA CYS A 22 -2.12 -4.08 -16.88
C CYS A 22 -0.62 -3.72 -16.83
N GLY A 23 -0.21 -2.92 -15.86
CA GLY A 23 1.18 -2.52 -15.64
C GLY A 23 2.11 -3.70 -15.34
N LEU A 24 1.65 -4.77 -14.68
CA LEU A 24 2.44 -5.99 -14.48
C LEU A 24 2.93 -6.60 -15.80
N TYR A 25 2.03 -6.64 -16.79
CA TYR A 25 2.42 -7.07 -18.14
C TYR A 25 3.35 -6.06 -18.82
N GLY A 26 3.13 -4.77 -18.57
CA GLY A 26 3.99 -3.69 -19.06
C GLY A 26 5.42 -3.82 -18.54
N VAL A 27 5.61 -4.08 -17.26
CA VAL A 27 6.93 -4.31 -16.62
C VAL A 27 7.65 -5.47 -17.30
N TYR A 28 6.98 -6.58 -17.54
CA TYR A 28 7.55 -7.73 -18.24
C TYR A 28 8.05 -7.37 -19.65
N LYS A 29 7.20 -6.68 -20.44
CA LYS A 29 7.54 -6.25 -21.79
C LYS A 29 8.69 -5.26 -21.80
N PHE A 30 8.67 -4.29 -20.87
CA PHE A 30 9.71 -3.28 -20.74
C PHE A 30 11.06 -3.91 -20.37
N ALA A 31 11.10 -4.82 -19.40
CA ALA A 31 12.32 -5.52 -19.01
C ALA A 31 12.94 -6.29 -20.20
N LYS A 32 12.10 -6.97 -21.01
CA LYS A 32 12.54 -7.70 -22.18
C LYS A 32 13.08 -6.77 -23.29
N LEU A 33 12.43 -5.62 -23.47
CA LEU A 33 12.87 -4.61 -24.46
C LEU A 33 14.20 -4.01 -24.07
N VAL A 34 14.41 -3.62 -22.82
CA VAL A 34 15.67 -3.06 -22.31
C VAL A 34 16.82 -4.07 -22.48
N ALA A 35 16.62 -5.33 -22.11
CA ALA A 35 17.64 -6.35 -22.28
C ALA A 35 17.97 -6.63 -23.75
N GLY A 36 17.00 -6.48 -24.66
CA GLY A 36 17.23 -6.62 -26.10
C GLY A 36 18.04 -5.49 -26.72
N ILE A 37 17.87 -4.25 -26.21
CA ILE A 37 18.62 -3.07 -26.68
C ILE A 37 20.02 -3.01 -26.05
N TYR A 38 20.13 -3.40 -24.78
CA TYR A 38 21.35 -3.31 -24.01
C TYR A 38 21.74 -4.69 -23.45
N PRO A 39 22.57 -5.46 -24.15
CA PRO A 39 22.95 -6.83 -23.74
C PRO A 39 23.62 -6.90 -22.35
N MET A 40 24.25 -5.82 -21.90
CA MET A 40 24.87 -5.74 -20.57
C MET A 40 23.85 -5.89 -19.42
N PHE A 41 22.57 -5.61 -19.66
CA PHE A 41 21.49 -5.76 -18.66
C PHE A 41 20.86 -7.15 -18.66
N MET A 42 21.29 -8.05 -19.55
CA MET A 42 20.66 -9.36 -19.70
C MET A 42 20.67 -10.18 -18.40
N ASN A 43 21.78 -10.11 -17.64
CA ASN A 43 21.91 -10.80 -16.34
C ASN A 43 21.05 -10.16 -15.23
N MET A 44 20.77 -8.85 -15.34
CA MET A 44 19.96 -8.11 -14.37
C MET A 44 18.44 -8.20 -14.66
N GLN A 45 18.06 -8.59 -15.87
CA GLN A 45 16.69 -8.53 -16.35
C GLN A 45 15.72 -9.25 -15.40
N TYR A 46 15.99 -10.51 -15.09
CA TYR A 46 15.07 -11.33 -14.29
C TYR A 46 14.95 -10.85 -12.83
N PRO A 47 16.04 -10.64 -12.08
CA PRO A 47 15.94 -10.19 -10.70
C PRO A 47 15.24 -8.82 -10.57
N MET A 48 15.59 -7.86 -11.43
CA MET A 48 14.98 -6.54 -11.41
C MET A 48 13.50 -6.57 -11.81
N MET A 49 13.15 -7.39 -12.80
CA MET A 49 11.76 -7.59 -13.19
C MET A 49 10.92 -8.14 -12.01
N VAL A 50 11.44 -9.15 -11.30
CA VAL A 50 10.76 -9.73 -10.13
C VAL A 50 10.59 -8.70 -9.02
N LEU A 51 11.62 -7.91 -8.70
CA LEU A 51 11.54 -6.86 -7.70
C LEU A 51 10.50 -5.80 -8.08
N CYS A 52 10.51 -5.32 -9.32
CA CYS A 52 9.51 -4.35 -9.79
C CYS A 52 8.09 -4.93 -9.76
N GLN A 53 7.90 -6.17 -10.17
CA GLN A 53 6.59 -6.83 -10.11
C GLN A 53 6.12 -7.01 -8.67
N ALA A 54 7.01 -7.37 -7.74
CA ALA A 54 6.68 -7.47 -6.31
C ALA A 54 6.24 -6.12 -5.73
N MET A 55 6.88 -5.00 -6.11
CA MET A 55 6.46 -3.66 -5.70
C MET A 55 5.06 -3.31 -6.24
N VAL A 56 4.80 -3.61 -7.53
CA VAL A 56 3.48 -3.37 -8.13
C VAL A 56 2.40 -4.23 -7.45
N LEU A 57 2.69 -5.49 -7.14
CA LEU A 57 1.78 -6.36 -6.38
C LEU A 57 1.51 -5.80 -4.98
N GLY A 58 2.53 -5.33 -4.26
CA GLY A 58 2.37 -4.66 -2.97
C GLY A 58 1.43 -3.45 -3.06
N LEU A 59 1.56 -2.65 -4.13
CA LEU A 59 0.69 -1.51 -4.36
C LEU A 59 -0.76 -1.93 -4.68
N ILE A 60 -0.96 -2.99 -5.47
CA ILE A 60 -2.30 -3.54 -5.74
C ILE A 60 -2.95 -4.02 -4.44
N ILE A 61 -2.21 -4.74 -3.58
CA ILE A 61 -2.70 -5.18 -2.26
C ILE A 61 -3.12 -3.97 -1.43
N ALA A 62 -2.27 -2.94 -1.35
CA ALA A 62 -2.59 -1.71 -0.61
C ALA A 62 -3.88 -1.06 -1.11
N LEU A 63 -4.09 -0.97 -2.43
CA LEU A 63 -5.29 -0.37 -3.01
C LEU A 63 -6.55 -1.22 -2.77
N VAL A 64 -6.46 -2.55 -2.84
CA VAL A 64 -7.58 -3.46 -2.55
C VAL A 64 -8.03 -3.31 -1.09
N PHE A 65 -7.09 -3.36 -0.14
CA PHE A 65 -7.42 -3.19 1.28
C PHE A 65 -7.83 -1.75 1.62
N GLY A 66 -7.28 -0.74 0.92
CA GLY A 66 -7.75 0.63 0.98
C GLY A 66 -9.20 0.80 0.53
N LEU A 67 -9.60 0.08 -0.54
CA LEU A 67 -10.97 0.05 -1.03
C LEU A 67 -11.93 -0.62 -0.03
N LEU A 68 -11.50 -1.70 0.64
CA LEU A 68 -12.27 -2.35 1.70
C LEU A 68 -12.43 -1.43 2.92
N ALA A 69 -11.39 -0.71 3.33
CA ALA A 69 -11.47 0.29 4.38
C ALA A 69 -12.43 1.43 4.02
N LEU A 70 -12.37 1.92 2.76
CA LEU A 70 -13.29 2.95 2.25
C LEU A 70 -14.75 2.48 2.26
N LYS A 71 -15.01 1.21 1.91
CA LYS A 71 -16.35 0.62 1.99
C LYS A 71 -16.87 0.64 3.43
N ASN A 72 -16.07 0.19 4.39
CA ASN A 72 -16.44 0.20 5.81
C ASN A 72 -16.73 1.64 6.30
N TYR A 73 -15.93 2.62 5.83
CA TYR A 73 -16.20 4.04 6.10
C TYR A 73 -17.55 4.49 5.56
N GLY A 74 -17.95 4.01 4.38
CA GLY A 74 -19.24 4.29 3.77
C GLY A 74 -20.42 3.71 4.55
N GLU A 75 -20.21 2.60 5.27
CA GLU A 75 -21.19 1.92 6.12
C GLU A 75 -21.19 2.42 7.58
N ASP A 76 -20.53 3.52 7.89
CA ASP A 76 -20.37 4.09 9.24
C ASP A 76 -19.65 3.16 10.25
N LYS A 77 -18.89 2.17 9.75
CA LYS A 77 -18.09 1.22 10.53
C LYS A 77 -16.62 1.64 10.61
N VAL A 78 -16.36 2.91 10.90
CA VAL A 78 -14.99 3.45 10.94
C VAL A 78 -14.21 2.84 12.09
N PHE A 79 -14.82 2.77 13.27
CA PHE A 79 -14.23 2.21 14.49
C PHE A 79 -14.64 0.75 14.65
N ASP A 80 -14.18 -0.09 13.69
CA ASP A 80 -14.35 -1.55 13.71
C ASP A 80 -12.97 -2.21 13.53
N ARG A 81 -12.75 -3.33 14.21
CA ARG A 81 -11.53 -4.13 14.12
C ARG A 81 -11.21 -4.56 12.68
N LYS A 82 -12.24 -4.71 11.83
CA LYS A 82 -12.05 -5.00 10.39
C LYS A 82 -11.43 -3.82 9.64
N THR A 83 -11.84 -2.61 9.96
CA THR A 83 -11.27 -1.39 9.35
C THR A 83 -9.83 -1.21 9.79
N LEU A 84 -9.53 -1.43 11.07
CA LEU A 84 -8.18 -1.42 11.61
C LEU A 84 -7.28 -2.43 10.88
N PHE A 85 -7.73 -3.67 10.72
CA PHE A 85 -6.99 -4.70 9.99
C PHE A 85 -6.69 -4.28 8.54
N ASN A 86 -7.69 -3.76 7.83
CA ASN A 86 -7.50 -3.31 6.45
C ASN A 86 -6.45 -2.18 6.35
N LEU A 87 -6.48 -1.21 7.26
CA LEU A 87 -5.50 -0.13 7.31
C LEU A 87 -4.09 -0.63 7.65
N GLN A 88 -3.97 -1.61 8.56
CA GLN A 88 -2.69 -2.25 8.88
C GLN A 88 -2.09 -2.95 7.67
N VAL A 89 -2.89 -3.67 6.88
CA VAL A 89 -2.41 -4.32 5.65
C VAL A 89 -1.93 -3.29 4.64
N VAL A 90 -2.62 -2.15 4.51
CA VAL A 90 -2.17 -1.04 3.65
C VAL A 90 -0.82 -0.52 4.13
N ALA A 91 -0.66 -0.22 5.42
CA ALA A 91 0.59 0.27 5.99
C ALA A 91 1.75 -0.72 5.76
N LEU A 92 1.53 -2.00 6.06
CA LEU A 92 2.52 -3.07 5.86
C LEU A 92 2.92 -3.23 4.40
N SER A 93 1.97 -3.08 3.47
CA SER A 93 2.25 -3.13 2.02
C SER A 93 3.21 -2.02 1.60
N PHE A 94 3.01 -0.79 2.08
CA PHE A 94 3.91 0.33 1.79
C PHE A 94 5.30 0.17 2.43
N ILE A 95 5.37 -0.36 3.67
CA ILE A 95 6.65 -0.71 4.30
C ILE A 95 7.36 -1.82 3.50
N GLY A 96 6.63 -2.81 3.02
CA GLY A 96 7.16 -3.85 2.12
C GLY A 96 7.76 -3.28 0.84
N ILE A 97 7.07 -2.32 0.19
CA ILE A 97 7.58 -1.64 -1.01
C ILE A 97 8.86 -0.86 -0.68
N PHE A 98 8.93 -0.19 0.47
CA PHE A 98 10.15 0.48 0.93
C PHE A 98 11.33 -0.49 1.06
N LEU A 99 11.14 -1.65 1.70
CA LEU A 99 12.18 -2.67 1.83
C LEU A 99 12.61 -3.24 0.48
N LEU A 100 11.66 -3.50 -0.43
CA LEU A 100 11.96 -3.93 -1.80
C LEU A 100 12.75 -2.86 -2.58
N SER A 101 12.47 -1.57 -2.35
CA SER A 101 13.23 -0.47 -2.96
C SER A 101 14.68 -0.46 -2.49
N ILE A 102 14.94 -0.72 -1.20
CA ILE A 102 16.30 -0.84 -0.67
C ILE A 102 17.03 -2.03 -1.34
N LEU A 103 16.36 -3.18 -1.43
CA LEU A 103 16.93 -4.36 -2.10
C LEU A 103 17.26 -4.07 -3.56
N ALA A 104 16.39 -3.35 -4.26
CA ALA A 104 16.61 -2.96 -5.66
C ALA A 104 17.82 -2.02 -5.80
N ILE A 105 18.01 -1.06 -4.89
CA ILE A 105 19.17 -0.16 -4.87
C ILE A 105 20.46 -0.95 -4.64
N ILE A 106 20.46 -1.83 -3.63
CA ILE A 106 21.63 -2.68 -3.31
C ILE A 106 21.99 -3.52 -4.55
N TYR A 107 21.01 -4.21 -5.12
CA TYR A 107 21.23 -5.06 -6.29
C TYR A 107 21.74 -4.27 -7.49
N THR A 108 21.19 -3.07 -7.76
CA THR A 108 21.62 -2.21 -8.85
C THR A 108 23.06 -1.75 -8.66
N ASN A 109 23.45 -1.35 -7.44
CA ASN A 109 24.81 -0.87 -7.15
C ASN A 109 25.88 -1.96 -7.32
N PHE A 110 25.54 -3.23 -7.02
CA PHE A 110 26.46 -4.34 -7.25
C PHE A 110 26.72 -4.62 -8.73
N ASN A 111 25.76 -4.32 -9.60
CA ASN A 111 25.86 -4.63 -11.04
C ASN A 111 26.19 -3.40 -11.91
N LEU A 112 25.82 -2.19 -11.46
CA LEU A 112 25.95 -0.95 -12.21
C LEU A 112 26.33 0.20 -11.27
N GLN A 113 27.53 0.71 -11.39
CA GLN A 113 27.96 1.89 -10.64
C GLN A 113 27.30 3.15 -11.20
N GLY A 114 26.69 3.96 -10.32
CA GLY A 114 26.17 5.29 -10.67
C GLY A 114 24.91 5.29 -11.54
N SER A 115 24.06 4.26 -11.44
CA SER A 115 22.83 4.18 -12.22
C SER A 115 21.80 5.23 -11.79
N ILE A 116 21.24 5.98 -12.75
CA ILE A 116 20.14 6.91 -12.56
C ILE A 116 18.86 6.19 -12.02
N THR A 117 18.74 4.89 -12.26
CA THR A 117 17.67 4.04 -11.76
C THR A 117 17.60 4.02 -10.23
N ASN A 118 18.76 4.17 -9.56
CA ASN A 118 18.82 4.27 -8.10
C ASN A 118 18.04 5.48 -7.58
N LEU A 119 18.05 6.61 -8.29
CA LEU A 119 17.30 7.79 -7.90
C LEU A 119 15.78 7.51 -7.88
N ILE A 120 15.29 6.73 -8.86
CA ILE A 120 13.89 6.33 -8.93
C ILE A 120 13.52 5.43 -7.74
N PHE A 121 14.37 4.46 -7.40
CA PHE A 121 14.13 3.58 -6.25
C PHE A 121 14.23 4.32 -4.91
N ILE A 122 15.15 5.27 -4.77
CA ILE A 122 15.22 6.14 -3.59
C ILE A 122 13.92 6.94 -3.44
N GLY A 123 13.45 7.59 -4.52
CA GLY A 123 12.21 8.34 -4.52
C GLY A 123 11.00 7.47 -4.18
N THR A 124 10.88 6.30 -4.82
CA THR A 124 9.81 5.34 -4.55
C THR A 124 9.84 4.85 -3.10
N GLY A 125 11.02 4.53 -2.57
CA GLY A 125 11.21 4.10 -1.19
C GLY A 125 10.80 5.17 -0.18
N LEU A 126 11.27 6.41 -0.35
CA LEU A 126 10.93 7.52 0.54
C LEU A 126 9.42 7.80 0.57
N VAL A 127 8.79 7.87 -0.62
CA VAL A 127 7.34 8.08 -0.71
C VAL A 127 6.58 6.93 -0.04
N SER A 128 6.98 5.69 -0.30
CA SER A 128 6.34 4.52 0.31
C SER A 128 6.51 4.51 1.83
N MET A 129 7.69 4.86 2.35
CA MET A 129 7.91 4.97 3.79
C MET A 129 7.01 6.03 4.41
N LEU A 130 6.92 7.23 3.83
CA LEU A 130 6.07 8.31 4.35
C LEU A 130 4.60 7.91 4.35
N VAL A 131 4.10 7.34 3.25
CA VAL A 131 2.72 6.88 3.15
C VAL A 131 2.45 5.77 4.17
N GLY A 132 3.35 4.80 4.32
CA GLY A 132 3.25 3.74 5.31
C GLY A 132 3.13 4.28 6.74
N GLN A 133 3.94 5.27 7.11
CA GLN A 133 3.88 5.93 8.44
C GLN A 133 2.56 6.66 8.66
N ILE A 134 2.04 7.35 7.63
CA ILE A 134 0.72 8.01 7.72
C ILE A 134 -0.38 6.97 7.99
N PHE A 135 -0.35 5.83 7.31
CA PHE A 135 -1.32 4.77 7.55
C PHE A 135 -1.18 4.12 8.93
N LEU A 136 0.04 3.99 9.47
CA LEU A 136 0.24 3.54 10.86
C LEU A 136 -0.38 4.52 11.86
N LEU A 137 -0.18 5.83 11.68
CA LEU A 137 -0.82 6.85 12.52
C LEU A 137 -2.37 6.76 12.45
N LEU A 138 -2.91 6.52 11.25
CA LEU A 138 -4.36 6.29 11.10
C LEU A 138 -4.82 5.03 11.84
N CYS A 139 -4.01 3.97 11.85
CA CYS A 139 -4.30 2.76 12.63
C CYS A 139 -4.36 3.05 14.13
N ASP A 140 -3.42 3.84 14.66
CA ASP A 140 -3.39 4.22 16.07
C ASP A 140 -4.65 5.02 16.45
N MET A 141 -5.03 6.01 15.62
CA MET A 141 -6.26 6.79 15.82
C MET A 141 -7.54 5.92 15.80
N VAL A 142 -7.61 4.97 14.86
CA VAL A 142 -8.77 4.05 14.78
C VAL A 142 -8.80 3.13 16.00
N LYS A 143 -7.65 2.65 16.47
CA LYS A 143 -7.52 1.81 17.66
C LYS A 143 -8.00 2.54 18.90
N GLU A 144 -7.53 3.78 19.14
CA GLU A 144 -8.01 4.61 20.25
C GLU A 144 -9.53 4.85 20.20
N GLY A 145 -10.07 5.07 18.99
CA GLY A 145 -11.51 5.22 18.79
C GLY A 145 -12.31 3.94 19.10
N ILE A 146 -11.74 2.75 18.86
CA ILE A 146 -12.34 1.47 19.24
C ILE A 146 -12.35 1.32 20.76
N ASP A 147 -11.22 1.59 21.42
CA ASP A 147 -11.05 1.46 22.85
C ASP A 147 -12.04 2.41 23.59
N LEU A 148 -12.15 3.68 23.15
CA LEU A 148 -13.11 4.64 23.70
C LEU A 148 -14.58 4.20 23.52
N LYS A 149 -14.89 3.56 22.38
CA LYS A 149 -16.24 3.05 22.14
C LYS A 149 -16.55 1.87 23.06
N GLU A 150 -15.62 0.94 23.26
CA GLU A 150 -15.78 -0.19 24.17
C GLU A 150 -15.94 0.29 25.62
N GLU A 151 -15.19 1.30 26.07
CA GLU A 151 -15.36 1.92 27.41
C GLU A 151 -16.73 2.57 27.59
N ASN A 152 -17.21 3.30 26.57
CA ASN A 152 -18.53 3.95 26.63
C ASN A 152 -19.67 2.93 26.70
N ASP A 153 -19.57 1.85 25.95
CA ASP A 153 -20.57 0.77 25.96
C ASP A 153 -20.61 0.07 27.33
N LEU A 154 -19.46 -0.10 28.00
CA LEU A 154 -19.39 -0.66 29.35
C LEU A 154 -19.98 0.28 30.43
N THR A 155 -19.81 1.62 30.28
CA THR A 155 -20.33 2.59 31.24
C THR A 155 -21.86 2.73 31.17
N ILE A 156 -22.46 2.55 30.01
CA ILE A 156 -23.93 2.60 29.84
C ILE A 156 -24.60 1.39 30.47
N TRP A 157 -23.96 0.21 30.45
CA TRP A 157 -24.50 -1.02 31.07
C TRP A 157 -24.20 -1.15 32.57
N GLY A 158 -23.28 -0.35 33.13
CA GLY A 158 -22.87 -0.34 34.54
C GLY A 158 -23.50 0.77 35.38
N GLY A 159 -24.48 1.52 34.87
CA GLY A 159 -25.12 2.63 35.59
C GLY A 159 -25.94 2.16 36.81
N PRO A 160 -25.88 2.88 37.96
CA PRO A 160 -26.50 2.48 39.23
C PRO A 160 -28.04 2.66 39.31
N TRP A 161 -28.72 2.58 38.15
CA TRP A 161 -30.18 2.83 38.06
C TRP A 161 -31.04 1.57 38.02
N GLU A 162 -30.46 0.37 38.19
CA GLU A 162 -31.21 -0.84 38.49
C GLU A 162 -31.16 -1.13 40.01
N LYS A 163 -32.03 -0.41 40.77
CA LYS A 163 -32.55 -0.81 42.07
C LYS A 163 -34.06 -0.62 42.11
#